data_4057dee4ebe8ef14dd209e6c893bda45
#
_entry.id   4057dee4ebe8ef14dd209e6c893bda45
#
_cell.length_a   1.000
_cell.length_b   1.000
_cell.length_c   1.000
_cell.angle_alpha   90.00
_cell.angle_beta   90.00
_cell.angle_gamma   90.00
#
_symmetry.space_group_name_H-M   'P 1'
#
loop_
_entity.id
_entity.type
_entity.pdbx_description
1 polymer ?
#
loop_
_entity_poly.entity_id
_entity_poly.type
_entity_poly.pdbx_seq_one_letter_code
_entity_poly.pdbx_strand_id
1 'polypeptide(L)'
;HKRWLAFYTGLVLLFAGLACMGGAALWWLWPASACLLLAAAYAGLGAQALQKQADGRHSAAVAVWLLPYFIVVRLNMAYWLRGVPQSVAVAENVHVGSILAAAEFAAVVDVCAEYPLFRRPEHYAAVPMLDMVPPECADLIRAVRLLEQMRRAGRPVLVCCALGYGRSAAVVLLSVPVGALPSK
;
A
#
# COMPACT_ATOMS: atom_id res chain seq x y z
N HIS A 1 13.90 -4.71 -6.15
CA HIS A 1 14.49 -3.91 -5.05
C HIS A 1 15.53 -2.88 -5.56
N LYS A 2 16.61 -3.28 -6.29
CA LYS A 2 17.73 -2.40 -6.67
C LYS A 2 17.32 -1.13 -7.44
N ARG A 3 16.33 -1.21 -8.35
CA ARG A 3 15.86 -0.04 -9.12
C ARG A 3 15.20 1.01 -8.23
N TRP A 4 14.37 0.60 -7.29
CA TRP A 4 13.67 1.51 -6.38
C TRP A 4 14.63 2.07 -5.32
N LEU A 5 15.56 1.25 -4.83
CA LEU A 5 16.65 1.73 -3.99
C LEU A 5 17.43 2.84 -4.70
N ALA A 6 17.88 2.61 -5.94
CA ALA A 6 18.62 3.61 -6.72
C ALA A 6 17.77 4.87 -6.98
N PHE A 7 16.48 4.72 -7.28
CA PHE A 7 15.56 5.84 -7.49
C PHE A 7 15.44 6.73 -6.24
N TYR A 8 15.13 6.14 -5.08
CA TYR A 8 15.02 6.91 -3.84
C TYR A 8 16.34 7.48 -3.38
N THR A 9 17.47 6.78 -3.57
CA THR A 9 18.80 7.31 -3.30
C THR A 9 19.10 8.54 -4.18
N GLY A 10 18.73 8.49 -5.46
CA GLY A 10 18.85 9.64 -6.35
C GLY A 10 18.03 10.86 -5.89
N LEU A 11 16.81 10.64 -5.40
CA LEU A 11 15.97 11.68 -4.82
C LEU A 11 16.58 12.26 -3.53
N VAL A 12 17.18 11.43 -2.68
CA VAL A 12 17.91 11.90 -1.48
C VAL A 12 19.03 12.86 -1.90
N LEU A 13 19.86 12.47 -2.86
CA LEU A 13 20.96 13.31 -3.35
C LEU A 13 20.45 14.62 -3.98
N LEU A 14 19.39 14.56 -4.76
CA LEU A 14 18.76 15.74 -5.36
C LEU A 14 18.27 16.71 -4.28
N PHE A 15 17.46 16.25 -3.35
CA PHE A 15 16.89 17.11 -2.32
C PHE A 15 17.93 17.62 -1.34
N ALA A 16 18.92 16.81 -0.98
CA ALA A 16 20.05 17.25 -0.17
C ALA A 16 20.88 18.32 -0.89
N GLY A 17 21.13 18.13 -2.19
CA GLY A 17 21.81 19.14 -3.02
C GLY A 17 21.05 20.47 -3.07
N LEU A 18 19.72 20.44 -3.22
CA LEU A 18 18.88 21.64 -3.17
C LEU A 18 18.96 22.33 -1.81
N ALA A 19 18.98 21.55 -0.70
CA ALA A 19 19.11 22.08 0.64
C ALA A 19 20.43 22.82 0.89
N CYS A 20 21.51 22.45 0.17
CA CYS A 20 22.80 23.13 0.25
C CYS A 20 22.78 24.58 -0.22
N MET A 21 21.71 25.02 -0.89
CA MET A 21 21.52 26.45 -1.23
C MET A 21 21.28 27.32 -0.01
N GLY A 22 20.97 26.74 1.14
CA GLY A 22 20.77 27.44 2.42
C GLY A 22 19.47 28.22 2.53
N GLY A 23 19.25 28.87 3.66
CA GLY A 23 18.04 29.64 3.91
C GLY A 23 16.77 28.80 3.84
N ALA A 24 15.76 29.24 3.11
CA ALA A 24 14.50 28.52 2.93
C ALA A 24 14.67 27.16 2.22
N ALA A 25 15.77 26.94 1.48
CA ALA A 25 16.04 25.68 0.81
C ALA A 25 16.30 24.50 1.79
N LEU A 26 16.59 24.79 3.06
CA LEU A 26 16.71 23.76 4.11
C LEU A 26 15.42 22.93 4.29
N TRP A 27 14.27 23.43 3.88
CA TRP A 27 13.02 22.65 3.86
C TRP A 27 13.10 21.40 2.97
N TRP A 28 14.00 21.34 1.99
CA TRP A 28 14.23 20.15 1.16
C TRP A 28 14.82 18.97 1.94
N LEU A 29 15.37 19.21 3.14
CA LEU A 29 15.81 18.11 4.03
C LEU A 29 14.66 17.21 4.47
N TRP A 30 13.44 17.74 4.54
CA TRP A 30 12.27 16.92 4.90
C TRP A 30 11.97 15.86 3.84
N PRO A 31 11.69 16.17 2.54
CA PRO A 31 11.51 15.14 1.53
C PRO A 31 12.78 14.30 1.33
N ALA A 32 13.99 14.84 1.51
CA ALA A 32 15.22 14.06 1.46
C ALA A 32 15.21 12.95 2.52
N SER A 33 14.90 13.28 3.76
CA SER A 33 14.82 12.30 4.86
C SER A 33 13.70 11.29 4.69
N ALA A 34 12.55 11.69 4.11
CA ALA A 34 11.47 10.78 3.74
C ALA A 34 11.94 9.77 2.67
N CYS A 35 12.63 10.25 1.63
CA CYS A 35 13.21 9.38 0.61
C CYS A 35 14.29 8.44 1.17
N LEU A 36 15.06 8.88 2.17
CA LEU A 36 16.04 8.04 2.84
C LEU A 36 15.38 6.86 3.57
N LEU A 37 14.27 7.09 4.27
CA LEU A 37 13.50 6.01 4.90
C LEU A 37 12.95 5.03 3.87
N LEU A 38 12.45 5.53 2.72
CA LEU A 38 11.99 4.67 1.63
C LEU A 38 13.15 3.89 1.01
N ALA A 39 14.31 4.53 0.78
CA ALA A 39 15.51 3.82 0.32
C ALA A 39 15.89 2.68 1.28
N ALA A 40 15.86 2.91 2.59
CA ALA A 40 16.11 1.90 3.60
C ALA A 40 15.08 0.76 3.58
N ALA A 41 13.80 1.07 3.35
CA ALA A 41 12.76 0.05 3.17
C ALA A 41 13.08 -0.87 1.98
N TYR A 42 13.48 -0.30 0.83
CA TYR A 42 13.86 -1.08 -0.35
C TYR A 42 15.27 -1.71 -0.26
N ALA A 43 16.11 -1.25 0.65
CA ALA A 43 17.43 -1.85 0.92
C ALA A 43 17.36 -3.14 1.73
N GLY A 44 16.24 -3.39 2.42
CA GLY A 44 16.04 -4.63 3.18
C GLY A 44 15.24 -4.49 4.48
N LEU A 45 14.92 -3.26 4.92
CA LEU A 45 14.03 -3.09 6.09
C LEU A 45 12.58 -3.50 5.80
N GLY A 46 12.20 -3.61 4.51
CA GLY A 46 10.87 -4.05 4.12
C GLY A 46 9.75 -3.08 4.52
N ALA A 47 8.52 -3.58 4.49
CA ALA A 47 7.32 -2.80 4.82
C ALA A 47 7.30 -2.32 6.29
N GLN A 48 8.06 -2.95 7.17
CA GLN A 48 8.16 -2.59 8.59
C GLN A 48 8.73 -1.18 8.80
N ALA A 49 9.57 -0.69 7.87
CA ALA A 49 10.10 0.68 7.92
C ALA A 49 8.98 1.74 7.92
N LEU A 50 7.84 1.44 7.30
CA LEU A 50 6.69 2.35 7.21
C LEU A 50 5.80 2.31 8.46
N GLN A 51 6.05 1.39 9.40
CA GLN A 51 5.36 1.27 10.69
C GLN A 51 3.83 1.32 10.59
N LYS A 52 3.26 0.67 9.58
CA LYS A 52 1.81 0.56 9.47
C LYS A 52 1.27 -0.35 10.57
N GLN A 53 0.37 0.19 11.38
CA GLN A 53 -0.20 -0.47 12.55
C GLN A 53 -1.37 -1.39 12.16
N ALA A 54 -1.81 -2.21 13.10
CA ALA A 54 -2.94 -3.14 12.91
C ALA A 54 -4.29 -2.43 12.67
N ASP A 55 -4.37 -1.13 12.96
CA ASP A 55 -5.55 -0.29 12.66
C ASP A 55 -5.49 0.34 11.26
N GLY A 56 -4.41 0.10 10.49
CA GLY A 56 -4.20 0.62 9.14
C GLY A 56 -3.58 2.02 9.09
N ARG A 57 -3.28 2.63 10.22
CA ARG A 57 -2.59 3.93 10.30
C ARG A 57 -1.09 3.73 10.42
N HIS A 58 -0.33 4.75 10.08
CA HIS A 58 1.09 4.81 10.42
C HIS A 58 1.26 5.41 11.82
N SER A 59 2.37 5.12 12.48
CA SER A 59 2.72 5.85 13.71
C SER A 59 2.75 7.37 13.45
N ALA A 60 2.38 8.18 14.43
CA ALA A 60 2.31 9.64 14.27
C ALA A 60 3.64 10.23 13.77
N ALA A 61 4.76 9.73 14.27
CA ALA A 61 6.08 10.16 13.84
C ALA A 61 6.32 9.86 12.34
N VAL A 62 6.04 8.65 11.87
CA VAL A 62 6.19 8.26 10.47
C VAL A 62 5.17 8.99 9.59
N ALA A 63 3.95 9.21 10.07
CA ALA A 63 2.93 9.95 9.33
C ALA A 63 3.36 11.39 9.01
N VAL A 64 3.93 12.09 9.98
CA VAL A 64 4.49 13.44 9.78
C VAL A 64 5.74 13.38 8.92
N TRP A 65 6.66 12.46 9.20
CA TRP A 65 7.91 12.32 8.46
C TRP A 65 7.67 12.03 6.98
N LEU A 66 6.78 11.09 6.65
CA LEU A 66 6.45 10.69 5.29
C LEU A 66 5.36 11.56 4.62
N LEU A 67 4.91 12.65 5.23
CA LEU A 67 3.86 13.49 4.66
C LEU A 67 4.15 13.94 3.22
N PRO A 68 5.37 14.40 2.84
CA PRO A 68 5.67 14.73 1.45
C PRO A 68 5.46 13.55 0.49
N TYR A 69 5.83 12.35 0.92
CA TYR A 69 5.63 11.11 0.17
C TYR A 69 4.14 10.75 0.04
N PHE A 70 3.37 10.83 1.12
CA PHE A 70 1.94 10.53 1.09
C PHE A 70 1.16 11.48 0.17
N ILE A 71 1.56 12.76 0.09
CA ILE A 71 0.99 13.71 -0.87
C ILE A 71 1.23 13.22 -2.30
N VAL A 72 2.45 12.82 -2.64
CA VAL A 72 2.81 12.30 -3.97
C VAL A 72 2.02 11.02 -4.27
N VAL A 73 1.96 10.07 -3.33
CA VAL A 73 1.18 8.83 -3.48
C VAL A 73 -0.30 9.16 -3.71
N ARG A 74 -0.87 10.09 -2.95
CA ARG A 74 -2.28 10.48 -3.10
C ARG A 74 -2.57 11.10 -4.47
N LEU A 75 -1.68 11.95 -4.96
CA LEU A 75 -1.79 12.56 -6.30
C LEU A 75 -1.66 11.49 -7.39
N ASN A 76 -0.71 10.57 -7.25
CA ASN A 76 -0.54 9.45 -8.16
C ASN A 76 -1.80 8.56 -8.20
N MET A 77 -2.37 8.21 -7.03
CA MET A 77 -3.62 7.46 -6.95
C MET A 77 -4.77 8.22 -7.61
N ALA A 78 -4.90 9.54 -7.37
CA ALA A 78 -5.92 10.37 -7.98
C ALA A 78 -5.79 10.43 -9.50
N TYR A 79 -4.59 10.38 -10.03
CA TYR A 79 -4.32 10.33 -11.47
C TYR A 79 -4.76 8.99 -12.08
N TRP A 80 -4.29 7.86 -11.53
CA TRP A 80 -4.52 6.53 -12.10
C TRP A 80 -5.94 5.99 -11.88
N LEU A 81 -6.65 6.46 -10.84
CA LEU A 81 -8.02 6.04 -10.53
C LEU A 81 -9.09 6.94 -11.16
N ARG A 82 -8.71 7.89 -12.02
CA ARG A 82 -9.68 8.75 -12.73
C ARG A 82 -10.56 7.91 -13.66
N GLY A 83 -11.88 7.97 -13.43
CA GLY A 83 -12.84 7.29 -14.29
C GLY A 83 -12.80 5.76 -14.24
N VAL A 84 -12.07 5.20 -13.27
CA VAL A 84 -11.98 3.75 -13.06
C VAL A 84 -12.70 3.39 -11.76
N PRO A 85 -13.46 2.27 -11.71
CA PRO A 85 -14.03 1.77 -10.48
C PRO A 85 -12.95 1.54 -9.42
N GLN A 86 -13.20 2.01 -8.19
CA GLN A 86 -12.24 1.84 -7.09
C GLN A 86 -12.19 0.41 -6.55
N SER A 87 -13.20 -0.40 -6.85
CA SER A 87 -13.26 -1.83 -6.55
C SER A 87 -14.01 -2.59 -7.63
N VAL A 88 -13.65 -3.85 -7.84
CA VAL A 88 -14.29 -4.76 -8.80
C VAL A 88 -14.55 -6.10 -8.10
N ALA A 89 -15.76 -6.66 -8.26
CA ALA A 89 -16.07 -8.01 -7.83
C ALA A 89 -15.34 -9.01 -8.75
N VAL A 90 -14.60 -9.94 -8.16
CA VAL A 90 -13.81 -10.93 -8.91
C VAL A 90 -14.23 -12.38 -8.62
N ALA A 91 -14.94 -12.59 -7.52
CA ALA A 91 -15.59 -13.85 -7.16
C ALA A 91 -16.75 -13.55 -6.21
N GLU A 92 -17.52 -14.59 -5.86
CA GLU A 92 -18.59 -14.46 -4.87
C GLU A 92 -18.02 -13.91 -3.55
N ASN A 93 -18.56 -12.79 -3.11
CA ASN A 93 -18.15 -12.07 -1.90
C ASN A 93 -16.67 -11.65 -1.86
N VAL A 94 -15.96 -11.61 -3.00
CA VAL A 94 -14.57 -11.14 -3.08
C VAL A 94 -14.42 -10.00 -4.07
N HIS A 95 -13.92 -8.88 -3.57
CA HIS A 95 -13.63 -7.69 -4.34
C HIS A 95 -12.14 -7.37 -4.30
N VAL A 96 -11.62 -6.85 -5.40
CA VAL A 96 -10.27 -6.30 -5.51
C VAL A 96 -10.38 -4.80 -5.75
N GLY A 97 -9.56 -4.00 -5.10
CA GLY A 97 -9.64 -2.57 -5.32
C GLY A 97 -8.55 -1.75 -4.66
N SER A 98 -8.74 -0.43 -4.78
CA SER A 98 -7.92 0.56 -4.10
C SER A 98 -8.26 0.63 -2.61
N ILE A 99 -7.27 1.00 -1.79
CA ILE A 99 -7.47 1.30 -0.37
C ILE A 99 -8.51 2.43 -0.15
N LEU A 100 -8.76 3.27 -1.15
CA LEU A 100 -9.78 4.32 -1.07
C LEU A 100 -11.20 3.76 -1.00
N ALA A 101 -11.45 2.56 -1.55
CA ALA A 101 -12.74 1.87 -1.45
C ALA A 101 -12.96 1.20 -0.09
N ALA A 102 -11.94 1.12 0.77
CA ALA A 102 -12.02 0.37 2.03
C ALA A 102 -13.17 0.84 2.95
N ALA A 103 -13.56 2.10 2.88
CA ALA A 103 -14.65 2.66 3.69
C ALA A 103 -16.05 2.15 3.28
N GLU A 104 -16.19 1.55 2.10
CA GLU A 104 -17.44 1.02 1.54
C GLU A 104 -17.70 -0.43 1.95
N PHE A 105 -16.68 -1.10 2.52
CA PHE A 105 -16.73 -2.51 2.88
C PHE A 105 -16.68 -2.73 4.39
N ALA A 106 -17.48 -3.67 4.88
CA ALA A 106 -17.45 -4.08 6.29
C ALA A 106 -16.23 -4.97 6.61
N ALA A 107 -15.71 -5.71 5.62
CA ALA A 107 -14.56 -6.58 5.77
C ALA A 107 -13.47 -6.22 4.76
N VAL A 108 -12.23 -6.00 5.23
CA VAL A 108 -11.11 -5.55 4.39
C VAL A 108 -9.81 -6.25 4.78
N VAL A 109 -9.13 -6.80 3.78
CA VAL A 109 -7.74 -7.25 3.86
C VAL A 109 -6.86 -6.22 3.14
N ASP A 110 -6.11 -5.46 3.91
CA ASP A 110 -5.26 -4.37 3.41
C ASP A 110 -3.82 -4.83 3.25
N VAL A 111 -3.35 -4.88 2.02
CA VAL A 111 -1.97 -5.24 1.68
C VAL A 111 -1.13 -4.03 1.25
N CYS A 112 -1.62 -2.82 1.48
CA CYS A 112 -0.91 -1.58 1.17
C CYS A 112 0.00 -1.17 2.33
N ALA A 113 1.30 -1.09 2.10
CA ALA A 113 2.24 -0.57 3.10
C ALA A 113 2.33 0.97 3.08
N GLU A 114 2.22 1.58 1.89
CA GLU A 114 2.59 2.97 1.61
C GLU A 114 1.51 4.00 1.94
N TYR A 115 0.27 3.59 2.13
CA TYR A 115 -0.83 4.54 2.31
C TYR A 115 -1.65 4.20 3.56
N PRO A 116 -1.99 5.21 4.39
CA PRO A 116 -2.77 4.99 5.60
C PRO A 116 -4.24 4.74 5.29
N LEU A 117 -4.89 3.98 6.16
CA LEU A 117 -6.34 3.84 6.17
C LEU A 117 -6.94 5.00 6.99
N PHE A 118 -7.90 5.73 6.41
CA PHE A 118 -8.54 6.86 7.10
C PHE A 118 -9.76 6.46 7.94
N ARG A 119 -10.50 5.46 7.48
CA ARG A 119 -11.67 4.93 8.19
C ARG A 119 -11.54 3.43 8.32
N ARG A 120 -11.50 2.95 9.55
CA ARG A 120 -11.37 1.52 9.85
C ARG A 120 -12.70 0.80 9.62
N PRO A 121 -12.73 -0.25 8.78
CA PRO A 121 -13.86 -1.17 8.65
C PRO A 121 -14.08 -1.98 9.93
N GLU A 122 -15.27 -2.57 10.06
CA GLU A 122 -15.63 -3.42 11.21
C GLU A 122 -14.68 -4.62 11.36
N HIS A 123 -14.39 -5.29 10.23
CA HIS A 123 -13.45 -6.39 10.14
C HIS A 123 -12.27 -5.99 9.27
N TYR A 124 -11.18 -5.65 9.90
CA TYR A 124 -9.97 -5.17 9.23
C TYR A 124 -8.75 -5.99 9.61
N ALA A 125 -7.99 -6.39 8.61
CA ALA A 125 -6.68 -7.00 8.79
C ALA A 125 -5.66 -6.37 7.84
N ALA A 126 -4.49 -6.03 8.38
CA ALA A 126 -3.36 -5.49 7.60
C ALA A 126 -2.26 -6.54 7.43
N VAL A 127 -1.80 -6.70 6.20
CA VAL A 127 -0.59 -7.44 5.82
C VAL A 127 0.24 -6.54 4.90
N PRO A 128 0.94 -5.53 5.45
CA PRO A 128 1.61 -4.52 4.64
C PRO A 128 2.69 -5.12 3.76
N MET A 129 2.59 -4.92 2.44
CA MET A 129 3.56 -5.33 1.43
C MET A 129 4.05 -4.09 0.69
N LEU A 130 5.36 -4.00 0.41
CA LEU A 130 5.92 -2.91 -0.39
C LEU A 130 5.44 -3.00 -1.84
N ASP A 131 5.24 -1.85 -2.47
CA ASP A 131 4.89 -1.78 -3.89
C ASP A 131 6.10 -2.05 -4.79
N MET A 132 5.80 -2.43 -6.05
CA MET A 132 6.81 -2.60 -7.11
C MET A 132 7.92 -3.62 -6.81
N VAL A 133 7.75 -4.46 -5.79
CA VAL A 133 8.62 -5.58 -5.48
C VAL A 133 7.79 -6.84 -5.27
N PRO A 134 8.31 -8.02 -5.60
CA PRO A 134 7.61 -9.26 -5.34
C PRO A 134 7.30 -9.38 -3.84
N PRO A 135 6.03 -9.64 -3.46
CA PRO A 135 5.67 -9.90 -2.08
C PRO A 135 6.37 -11.16 -1.55
N GLU A 136 6.64 -11.18 -0.26
CA GLU A 136 7.14 -12.39 0.40
C GLU A 136 6.06 -13.48 0.43
N CYS A 137 6.44 -14.73 0.22
CA CYS A 137 5.50 -15.86 0.23
C CYS A 137 4.75 -15.96 1.57
N ALA A 138 5.42 -15.68 2.68
CA ALA A 138 4.81 -15.70 4.01
C ALA A 138 3.66 -14.68 4.14
N ASP A 139 3.85 -13.46 3.62
CA ASP A 139 2.85 -12.40 3.63
C ASP A 139 1.67 -12.73 2.71
N LEU A 140 1.94 -13.28 1.52
CA LEU A 140 0.88 -13.75 0.63
C LEU A 140 0.02 -14.83 1.28
N ILE A 141 0.65 -15.85 1.88
CA ILE A 141 -0.06 -16.93 2.58
C ILE A 141 -0.88 -16.35 3.75
N ARG A 142 -0.34 -15.41 4.50
CA ARG A 142 -1.04 -14.75 5.60
C ARG A 142 -2.26 -13.98 5.09
N ALA A 143 -2.11 -13.20 4.02
CA ALA A 143 -3.20 -12.43 3.42
C ALA A 143 -4.30 -13.33 2.87
N VAL A 144 -3.95 -14.44 2.20
CA VAL A 144 -4.91 -15.44 1.70
C VAL A 144 -5.68 -16.09 2.85
N ARG A 145 -5.01 -16.47 3.93
CA ARG A 145 -5.69 -17.05 5.12
C ARG A 145 -6.69 -16.08 5.74
N LEU A 146 -6.35 -14.81 5.85
CA LEU A 146 -7.23 -13.76 6.37
C LEU A 146 -8.43 -13.53 5.44
N LEU A 147 -8.21 -13.50 4.13
CA LEU A 147 -9.28 -13.41 3.14
C LEU A 147 -10.25 -14.58 3.28
N GLU A 148 -9.75 -15.82 3.34
CA GLU A 148 -10.59 -17.01 3.47
C GLU A 148 -11.36 -17.04 4.81
N GLN A 149 -10.74 -16.60 5.89
CA GLN A 149 -11.40 -16.47 7.18
C GLN A 149 -12.57 -15.46 7.13
N MET A 150 -12.36 -14.29 6.53
CA MET A 150 -13.41 -13.28 6.39
C MET A 150 -14.50 -13.70 5.42
N ARG A 151 -14.15 -14.36 4.30
CA ARG A 151 -15.10 -14.87 3.31
C ARG A 151 -16.06 -15.91 3.88
N ARG A 152 -15.56 -16.82 4.75
CA ARG A 152 -16.39 -17.85 5.43
C ARG A 152 -17.46 -17.24 6.33
N ALA A 153 -17.33 -15.99 6.74
CA ALA A 153 -18.35 -15.27 7.48
C ALA A 153 -19.51 -14.76 6.58
N GLY A 154 -19.49 -15.07 5.28
CA GLY A 154 -20.58 -14.74 4.34
C GLY A 154 -20.69 -13.26 3.97
N ARG A 155 -19.64 -12.47 4.20
CA ARG A 155 -19.63 -11.02 3.95
C ARG A 155 -18.80 -10.68 2.72
N PRO A 156 -19.15 -9.62 1.97
CA PRO A 156 -18.29 -9.08 0.93
C PRO A 156 -16.95 -8.60 1.53
N VAL A 157 -15.85 -9.14 1.03
CA VAL A 157 -14.49 -8.79 1.47
C VAL A 157 -13.77 -8.03 0.38
N LEU A 158 -13.20 -6.90 0.71
CA LEU A 158 -12.28 -6.17 -0.17
C LEU A 158 -10.84 -6.58 0.16
N VAL A 159 -10.10 -7.01 -0.86
CA VAL A 159 -8.64 -7.07 -0.81
C VAL A 159 -8.10 -5.82 -1.50
N CYS A 160 -7.40 -4.96 -0.76
CA CYS A 160 -6.95 -3.68 -1.30
C CYS A 160 -5.43 -3.49 -1.19
N CYS A 161 -4.88 -2.80 -2.19
CA CYS A 161 -3.58 -2.16 -2.14
C CYS A 161 -3.75 -0.69 -2.56
N ALA A 162 -2.69 0.06 -2.84
CA ALA A 162 -2.82 1.45 -3.22
C ALA A 162 -3.78 1.66 -4.40
N LEU A 163 -3.54 0.97 -5.52
CA LEU A 163 -4.34 1.09 -6.75
C LEU A 163 -5.30 -0.07 -7.01
N GLY A 164 -5.09 -1.23 -6.38
CA GLY A 164 -5.92 -2.42 -6.62
C GLY A 164 -5.42 -3.36 -7.72
N TYR A 165 -4.28 -3.09 -8.37
CA TYR A 165 -3.88 -3.85 -9.57
C TYR A 165 -2.84 -4.96 -9.35
N GLY A 166 -1.91 -4.81 -8.42
CA GLY A 166 -0.77 -5.71 -8.25
C GLY A 166 -0.95 -6.65 -7.06
N ARG A 167 -0.59 -6.18 -5.88
CA ARG A 167 -0.54 -6.96 -4.63
C ARG A 167 -1.88 -7.58 -4.25
N SER A 168 -2.97 -6.79 -4.32
CA SER A 168 -4.33 -7.27 -4.04
C SER A 168 -4.77 -8.35 -5.04
N ALA A 169 -4.48 -8.17 -6.33
CA ALA A 169 -4.77 -9.17 -7.35
C ALA A 169 -3.97 -10.46 -7.12
N ALA A 170 -2.69 -10.37 -6.73
CA ALA A 170 -1.87 -11.55 -6.42
C ALA A 170 -2.46 -12.38 -5.26
N VAL A 171 -2.95 -11.74 -4.20
CA VAL A 171 -3.61 -12.42 -3.08
C VAL A 171 -4.87 -13.16 -3.53
N VAL A 172 -5.71 -12.50 -4.33
CA VAL A 172 -6.97 -13.10 -4.80
C VAL A 172 -6.72 -14.23 -5.78
N LEU A 173 -5.77 -14.10 -6.71
CA LEU A 173 -5.40 -15.17 -7.63
C LEU A 173 -4.93 -16.44 -6.91
N LEU A 174 -4.31 -16.30 -5.76
CA LEU A 174 -3.88 -17.44 -4.93
C LEU A 174 -5.01 -18.05 -4.11
N SER A 175 -6.08 -17.29 -3.83
CA SER A 175 -7.21 -17.74 -3.00
C SER A 175 -8.38 -18.33 -3.80
N VAL A 176 -8.56 -17.88 -5.05
CA VAL A 176 -9.70 -18.28 -5.88
C VAL A 176 -9.27 -19.37 -6.87
N PRO A 177 -9.94 -20.55 -6.91
CA PRO A 177 -9.69 -21.55 -7.93
C PRO A 177 -9.85 -20.96 -9.34
N VAL A 178 -8.96 -21.32 -10.25
CA VAL A 178 -8.93 -20.76 -11.64
C VAL A 178 -10.28 -20.87 -12.37
N GLY A 179 -11.09 -21.91 -12.06
CA GLY A 179 -12.42 -22.11 -12.64
C GLY A 179 -13.53 -21.22 -12.07
N ALA A 180 -13.26 -20.47 -10.99
CA ALA A 180 -14.24 -19.56 -10.36
C ALA A 180 -14.04 -18.10 -10.77
N LEU A 181 -13.05 -17.79 -11.60
CA LEU A 181 -12.85 -16.45 -12.15
C LEU A 181 -13.88 -16.20 -13.27
N PRO A 182 -14.50 -14.99 -13.32
CA PRO A 182 -15.45 -14.66 -14.38
C PRO A 182 -14.76 -14.78 -15.74
N SER A 183 -15.32 -15.59 -16.63
CA SER A 183 -14.94 -15.60 -18.04
C SER A 183 -15.26 -14.22 -18.63
N LYS A 184 -14.32 -13.64 -19.37
CA LYS A 184 -14.54 -12.38 -20.07
C LYS A 184 -15.66 -12.51 -21.08
#